data_8a3cf790b9010b9db5eb5b7f6b06e1d0
#
_entry.id   8a3cf790b9010b9db5eb5b7f6b06e1d0
#
_cell.length_a   1.000
_cell.length_b   1.000
_cell.length_c   1.000
_cell.angle_alpha   90.00
_cell.angle_beta   90.00
_cell.angle_gamma   90.00
#
_symmetry.space_group_name_H-M   'P 1'
#
loop_
_entity.id
_entity.type
_entity.pdbx_description
1 polymer ?
#
loop_
_entity_poly.entity_id
_entity_poly.type
_entity_poly.pdbx_seq_one_letter_code
_entity_poly.pdbx_strand_id
1 'polypeptide(L)'
;MKLHRVAAVATLGTILALPVSVTAQEYALLQHVSQSAHDRAEREQTEKDHRNHTGAKIVGGSAAGGAVVGALAGGGKGALIGGAVGAGGGAIANKVRKDKAVKDREQRESEYRHNNHDYPR
;
A
#
# COMPACT_ATOMS: atom_id res chain seq x y z
N MET A 1 -47.87 30.23 21.58
CA MET A 1 -46.59 30.59 20.94
C MET A 1 -45.46 29.59 21.13
N LYS A 2 -45.65 28.40 21.73
CA LYS A 2 -44.55 27.41 21.95
C LYS A 2 -44.53 26.21 20.97
N LEU A 3 -45.63 25.96 20.23
CA LEU A 3 -45.73 24.83 19.30
C LEU A 3 -44.95 25.04 17.98
N HIS A 4 -44.82 26.26 17.50
CA HIS A 4 -44.13 26.53 16.20
C HIS A 4 -42.60 26.42 16.29
N ARG A 5 -42.00 26.49 17.50
CA ARG A 5 -40.55 26.37 17.68
C ARG A 5 -40.07 24.91 17.66
N VAL A 6 -40.93 23.98 18.04
CA VAL A 6 -40.60 22.54 18.04
C VAL A 6 -40.64 21.95 16.66
N ALA A 7 -41.61 22.39 15.80
CA ALA A 7 -41.71 21.93 14.43
C ALA A 7 -40.52 22.36 13.55
N ALA A 8 -39.96 23.55 13.80
CA ALA A 8 -38.82 24.05 13.05
C ALA A 8 -37.51 23.28 13.31
N VAL A 9 -37.34 22.78 14.54
CA VAL A 9 -36.13 21.99 14.89
C VAL A 9 -36.20 20.58 14.34
N ALA A 10 -37.38 19.96 14.25
CA ALA A 10 -37.55 18.63 13.68
C ALA A 10 -37.30 18.58 12.17
N THR A 11 -37.67 19.64 11.45
CA THR A 11 -37.43 19.73 9.99
C THR A 11 -35.96 19.99 9.66
N LEU A 12 -35.23 20.69 10.51
CA LEU A 12 -33.79 20.93 10.29
C LEU A 12 -32.96 19.63 10.49
N GLY A 13 -33.36 18.81 11.44
CA GLY A 13 -32.68 17.52 11.70
C GLY A 13 -32.82 16.50 10.55
N THR A 14 -33.95 16.49 9.86
CA THR A 14 -34.19 15.56 8.76
C THR A 14 -33.43 15.93 7.48
N ILE A 15 -33.20 17.20 7.25
CA ILE A 15 -32.43 17.68 6.06
C ILE A 15 -30.94 17.43 6.22
N LEU A 16 -30.42 17.45 7.44
CA LEU A 16 -28.98 17.16 7.68
C LEU A 16 -28.66 15.65 7.64
N ALA A 17 -29.61 14.77 7.88
CA ALA A 17 -29.37 13.32 7.91
C ALA A 17 -29.30 12.69 6.50
N LEU A 18 -29.99 13.24 5.52
CA LEU A 18 -30.05 12.68 4.14
C LEU A 18 -28.71 12.78 3.36
N PRO A 19 -27.94 13.87 3.37
CA PRO A 19 -26.69 13.92 2.63
C PRO A 19 -25.57 13.04 3.23
N VAL A 20 -25.61 12.76 4.52
CA VAL A 20 -24.59 11.93 5.20
C VAL A 20 -24.72 10.46 4.82
N SER A 21 -25.92 9.96 4.63
CA SER A 21 -26.14 8.55 4.23
C SER A 21 -25.74 8.27 2.77
N VAL A 22 -25.92 9.22 1.89
CA VAL A 22 -25.51 9.09 0.48
C VAL A 22 -23.98 9.10 0.34
N THR A 23 -23.30 10.00 1.05
CA THR A 23 -21.84 10.07 1.03
C THR A 23 -21.17 8.83 1.63
N ALA A 24 -21.74 8.22 2.69
CA ALA A 24 -21.18 7.03 3.31
C ALA A 24 -21.18 5.81 2.37
N GLN A 25 -22.20 5.64 1.54
CA GLN A 25 -22.26 4.56 0.56
C GLN A 25 -21.26 4.76 -0.59
N GLU A 26 -21.08 5.99 -1.03
CA GLU A 26 -20.14 6.32 -2.10
C GLU A 26 -18.68 6.13 -1.65
N TYR A 27 -18.35 6.52 -0.44
CA TYR A 27 -17.03 6.26 0.15
C TYR A 27 -16.76 4.76 0.34
N ALA A 28 -17.74 3.96 0.73
CA ALA A 28 -17.59 2.51 0.89
C ALA A 28 -17.29 1.82 -0.46
N LEU A 29 -17.96 2.22 -1.54
CA LEU A 29 -17.71 1.71 -2.89
C LEU A 29 -16.31 2.08 -3.40
N LEU A 30 -15.87 3.33 -3.20
CA LEU A 30 -14.54 3.78 -3.58
C LEU A 30 -13.44 3.02 -2.83
N GLN A 31 -13.61 2.77 -1.55
CA GLN A 31 -12.67 1.97 -0.77
C GLN A 31 -12.58 0.53 -1.27
N HIS A 32 -13.70 -0.08 -1.63
CA HIS A 32 -13.73 -1.46 -2.12
C HIS A 32 -13.02 -1.60 -3.48
N VAL A 33 -13.18 -0.63 -4.36
CA VAL A 33 -12.52 -0.61 -5.67
C VAL A 33 -11.01 -0.39 -5.52
N SER A 34 -10.58 0.49 -4.63
CA SER A 34 -9.15 0.74 -4.40
C SER A 34 -8.44 -0.47 -3.77
N GLN A 35 -9.07 -1.16 -2.83
CA GLN A 35 -8.54 -2.40 -2.24
C GLN A 35 -8.35 -3.50 -3.30
N SER A 36 -9.32 -3.68 -4.20
CA SER A 36 -9.22 -4.71 -5.25
C SER A 36 -8.09 -4.43 -6.26
N ALA A 37 -7.81 -3.17 -6.58
CA ALA A 37 -6.70 -2.78 -7.44
C ALA A 37 -5.34 -3.00 -6.74
N HIS A 38 -5.27 -2.64 -5.45
CA HIS A 38 -4.09 -2.89 -4.63
C HIS A 38 -3.75 -4.38 -4.55
N ASP A 39 -4.73 -5.23 -4.25
CA ASP A 39 -4.56 -6.68 -4.14
C ASP A 39 -4.05 -7.32 -5.45
N ARG A 40 -4.55 -6.85 -6.60
CA ARG A 40 -4.06 -7.30 -7.91
C ARG A 40 -2.61 -6.91 -8.14
N ALA A 41 -2.28 -5.63 -7.91
CA ALA A 41 -0.93 -5.11 -8.08
C ALA A 41 0.07 -5.84 -7.15
N GLU A 42 -0.34 -6.17 -5.93
CA GLU A 42 0.48 -6.92 -4.98
C GLU A 42 0.72 -8.37 -5.45
N ARG A 43 -0.31 -9.06 -5.94
CA ARG A 43 -0.18 -10.43 -6.48
C ARG A 43 0.76 -10.47 -7.68
N GLU A 44 0.58 -9.59 -8.67
CA GLU A 44 1.45 -9.53 -9.83
C GLU A 44 2.91 -9.23 -9.47
N GLN A 45 3.13 -8.32 -8.51
CA GLN A 45 4.48 -8.01 -8.05
C GLN A 45 5.09 -9.20 -7.31
N THR A 46 4.31 -9.89 -6.50
CA THR A 46 4.76 -11.08 -5.76
C THR A 46 5.14 -12.21 -6.72
N GLU A 47 4.33 -12.46 -7.76
CA GLU A 47 4.65 -13.47 -8.77
C GLU A 47 5.93 -13.13 -9.56
N LYS A 48 6.12 -11.86 -9.95
CA LYS A 48 7.35 -11.42 -10.61
C LYS A 48 8.57 -11.58 -9.73
N ASP A 49 8.45 -11.19 -8.48
CA ASP A 49 9.55 -11.31 -7.51
C ASP A 49 9.89 -12.78 -7.22
N HIS A 50 8.88 -13.64 -7.17
CA HIS A 50 9.08 -15.08 -7.00
C HIS A 50 9.79 -15.69 -8.21
N ARG A 51 9.35 -15.39 -9.43
CA ARG A 51 10.00 -15.87 -10.66
C ARG A 51 11.45 -15.40 -10.80
N ASN A 52 11.73 -14.18 -10.42
CA ASN A 52 13.06 -13.57 -10.54
C ASN A 52 13.95 -13.78 -9.30
N HIS A 53 13.44 -14.42 -8.25
CA HIS A 53 14.13 -14.57 -6.95
C HIS A 53 14.65 -13.24 -6.39
N THR A 54 13.97 -12.13 -6.67
CA THR A 54 14.46 -10.78 -6.36
C THR A 54 14.59 -10.58 -4.86
N GLY A 55 13.62 -11.05 -4.07
CA GLY A 55 13.70 -10.99 -2.61
C GLY A 55 14.91 -11.73 -2.05
N ALA A 56 15.15 -12.97 -2.54
CA ALA A 56 16.30 -13.77 -2.12
C ALA A 56 17.63 -13.11 -2.48
N LYS A 57 17.72 -12.50 -3.67
CA LYS A 57 18.94 -11.79 -4.11
C LYS A 57 19.21 -10.55 -3.26
N ILE A 58 18.19 -9.78 -2.90
CA ILE A 58 18.34 -8.58 -2.06
C ILE A 58 18.73 -8.99 -0.64
N VAL A 59 18.01 -9.91 -0.02
CA VAL A 59 18.28 -10.33 1.36
C VAL A 59 19.61 -11.08 1.44
N GLY A 60 19.87 -11.99 0.51
CA GLY A 60 21.12 -12.75 0.47
C GLY A 60 22.32 -11.85 0.19
N GLY A 61 22.20 -10.91 -0.74
CA GLY A 61 23.28 -9.97 -1.04
C GLY A 61 23.60 -9.04 0.13
N SER A 62 22.59 -8.52 0.81
CA SER A 62 22.80 -7.67 2.00
C SER A 62 23.31 -8.44 3.21
N ALA A 63 22.88 -9.70 3.39
CA ALA A 63 23.43 -10.58 4.43
C ALA A 63 24.92 -10.88 4.19
N ALA A 64 25.31 -11.23 2.95
CA ALA A 64 26.68 -11.48 2.58
C ALA A 64 27.56 -10.23 2.75
N GLY A 65 27.09 -9.07 2.27
CA GLY A 65 27.80 -7.79 2.43
C GLY A 65 27.98 -7.42 3.91
N GLY A 66 26.94 -7.55 4.70
CA GLY A 66 26.99 -7.31 6.16
C GLY A 66 27.95 -8.27 6.88
N ALA A 67 27.96 -9.55 6.48
CA ALA A 67 28.86 -10.55 7.04
C ALA A 67 30.34 -10.22 6.74
N VAL A 68 30.66 -9.79 5.51
CA VAL A 68 32.03 -9.41 5.14
C VAL A 68 32.49 -8.20 5.96
N VAL A 69 31.69 -7.13 6.03
CA VAL A 69 32.02 -5.95 6.84
C VAL A 69 32.13 -6.32 8.31
N GLY A 70 31.23 -7.13 8.84
CA GLY A 70 31.27 -7.62 10.21
C GLY A 70 32.51 -8.47 10.51
N ALA A 71 32.92 -9.32 9.54
CA ALA A 71 34.13 -10.14 9.67
C ALA A 71 35.40 -9.31 9.79
N LEU A 72 35.50 -8.24 8.99
CA LEU A 72 36.63 -7.33 9.03
C LEU A 72 36.72 -6.58 10.36
N ALA A 73 35.60 -6.20 10.94
CA ALA A 73 35.51 -5.42 12.18
C ALA A 73 35.65 -6.27 13.46
N GLY A 74 35.15 -7.50 13.46
CA GLY A 74 35.02 -8.32 14.68
C GLY A 74 35.25 -9.82 14.49
N GLY A 75 35.90 -10.23 13.39
CA GLY A 75 36.15 -11.62 13.08
C GLY A 75 34.85 -12.44 12.91
N GLY A 76 34.89 -13.70 13.31
CA GLY A 76 33.76 -14.61 13.14
C GLY A 76 32.48 -14.18 13.86
N LYS A 77 32.57 -13.62 15.06
CA LYS A 77 31.42 -13.06 15.79
C LYS A 77 30.85 -11.83 15.09
N GLY A 78 31.72 -10.96 14.58
CA GLY A 78 31.30 -9.80 13.81
C GLY A 78 30.61 -10.20 12.51
N ALA A 79 31.07 -11.26 11.83
CA ALA A 79 30.42 -11.77 10.63
C ALA A 79 28.98 -12.26 10.89
N LEU A 80 28.74 -12.92 12.00
CA LEU A 80 27.39 -13.40 12.37
C LEU A 80 26.45 -12.21 12.64
N ILE A 81 26.89 -11.23 13.42
CA ILE A 81 26.11 -10.03 13.73
C ILE A 81 25.87 -9.21 12.48
N GLY A 82 26.91 -8.97 11.69
CA GLY A 82 26.84 -8.20 10.44
C GLY A 82 25.94 -8.87 9.41
N GLY A 83 26.00 -10.21 9.29
CA GLY A 83 25.13 -10.99 8.43
C GLY A 83 23.66 -10.89 8.84
N ALA A 84 23.37 -11.00 10.15
CA ALA A 84 22.01 -10.89 10.68
C ALA A 84 21.43 -9.48 10.46
N VAL A 85 22.21 -8.44 10.74
CA VAL A 85 21.81 -7.02 10.48
C VAL A 85 21.62 -6.77 8.99
N GLY A 86 22.53 -7.29 8.16
CA GLY A 86 22.43 -7.18 6.69
C GLY A 86 21.18 -7.87 6.15
N ALA A 87 20.86 -9.07 6.63
CA ALA A 87 19.64 -9.78 6.25
C ALA A 87 18.37 -9.02 6.64
N GLY A 88 18.32 -8.49 7.88
CA GLY A 88 17.21 -7.68 8.37
C GLY A 88 17.03 -6.39 7.54
N GLY A 89 18.12 -5.67 7.29
CA GLY A 89 18.11 -4.48 6.44
C GLY A 89 17.68 -4.80 5.00
N GLY A 90 18.14 -5.91 4.44
CA GLY A 90 17.74 -6.37 3.12
C GLY A 90 16.25 -6.73 3.03
N ALA A 91 15.69 -7.34 4.09
CA ALA A 91 14.26 -7.64 4.14
C ALA A 91 13.42 -6.36 4.12
N ILE A 92 13.81 -5.36 4.91
CA ILE A 92 13.14 -4.06 4.94
C ILE A 92 13.24 -3.38 3.57
N ALA A 93 14.45 -3.32 3.00
CA ALA A 93 14.67 -2.74 1.67
C ALA A 93 13.81 -3.43 0.60
N ASN A 94 13.72 -4.76 0.64
CA ASN A 94 12.87 -5.51 -0.27
C ASN A 94 11.39 -5.16 -0.11
N LYS A 95 10.90 -5.01 1.12
CA LYS A 95 9.53 -4.59 1.39
C LYS A 95 9.25 -3.21 0.83
N VAL A 96 10.08 -2.21 1.16
CA VAL A 96 9.93 -0.84 0.65
C VAL A 96 9.94 -0.79 -0.87
N ARG A 97 10.81 -1.57 -1.52
CA ARG A 97 10.84 -1.69 -2.98
C ARG A 97 9.53 -2.28 -3.53
N LYS A 98 9.01 -3.33 -2.90
CA LYS A 98 7.72 -3.92 -3.27
C LYS A 98 6.58 -2.92 -3.15
N ASP A 99 6.46 -2.26 -2.01
CA ASP A 99 5.41 -1.28 -1.75
C ASP A 99 5.44 -0.14 -2.78
N LYS A 100 6.64 0.33 -3.14
CA LYS A 100 6.80 1.32 -4.20
C LYS A 100 6.37 0.79 -5.56
N ALA A 101 6.79 -0.42 -5.93
CA ALA A 101 6.42 -1.01 -7.21
C ALA A 101 4.90 -1.28 -7.33
N VAL A 102 4.24 -1.61 -6.23
CA VAL A 102 2.77 -1.76 -6.17
C VAL A 102 2.10 -0.42 -6.43
N LYS A 103 2.50 0.65 -5.73
CA LYS A 103 1.96 2.00 -5.93
C LYS A 103 2.15 2.52 -7.36
N ASP A 104 3.33 2.31 -7.94
CA ASP A 104 3.62 2.71 -9.33
C ASP A 104 2.71 1.99 -10.35
N ARG A 105 2.25 0.77 -10.03
CA ARG A 105 1.30 0.04 -10.88
C ARG A 105 -0.12 0.54 -10.71
N GLU A 106 -0.55 0.79 -9.49
CA GLU A 106 -1.86 1.37 -9.19
C GLU A 106 -2.04 2.71 -9.89
N GLN A 107 -1.01 3.57 -9.86
CA GLN A 107 -1.03 4.85 -10.55
C GLN A 107 -1.17 4.68 -12.06
N ARG A 108 -0.39 3.79 -12.67
CA ARG A 108 -0.52 3.51 -14.10
C ARG A 108 -1.89 2.98 -14.47
N GLU A 109 -2.45 2.07 -13.70
CA GLU A 109 -3.78 1.52 -13.95
C GLU A 109 -4.86 2.60 -13.86
N SER A 110 -4.74 3.53 -12.90
CA SER A 110 -5.66 4.66 -12.78
C SER A 110 -5.56 5.63 -13.97
N GLU A 111 -4.36 5.92 -14.45
CA GLU A 111 -4.11 6.74 -15.63
C GLU A 111 -4.69 6.10 -16.91
N TYR A 112 -4.52 4.80 -17.09
CA TYR A 112 -5.11 4.06 -18.22
C TYR A 112 -6.63 4.10 -18.19
N ARG A 113 -7.26 3.98 -17.04
CA ARG A 113 -8.72 4.09 -16.90
C ARG A 113 -9.21 5.49 -17.23
N HIS A 114 -8.52 6.51 -16.75
CA HIS A 114 -8.87 7.90 -17.00
C HIS A 114 -8.80 8.24 -18.50
N ASN A 115 -7.72 7.87 -19.15
CA ASN A 115 -7.52 8.12 -20.58
C ASN A 115 -8.47 7.31 -21.48
N ASN A 116 -8.91 6.13 -21.06
CA ASN A 116 -9.83 5.30 -21.85
C ASN A 116 -11.30 5.76 -21.72
N HIS A 117 -11.65 6.55 -20.73
CA HIS A 117 -13.00 7.14 -20.62
C HIS A 117 -13.21 8.36 -21.49
N ASP A 118 -12.13 8.99 -21.96
CA ASP A 118 -12.21 10.22 -22.79
C ASP A 118 -12.37 9.96 -24.30
N TYR A 119 -12.41 8.70 -24.75
CA TYR A 119 -12.69 8.37 -26.14
C TYR A 119 -14.15 7.89 -26.29
N PRO A 120 -15.12 8.77 -26.68
CA PRO A 120 -16.44 8.33 -27.09
C PRO A 120 -16.33 7.54 -28.40
N ARG A 121 -16.84 6.34 -28.38
CA ARG A 121 -17.02 5.52 -29.59
C ARG A 121 -18.17 6.05 -30.44
#